data_e989223fa6f28d33bacdd54da0279fb4
#
_entry.id   e989223fa6f28d33bacdd54da0279fb4
#
_cell.length_a   1.000
_cell.length_b   1.000
_cell.length_c   1.000
_cell.angle_alpha   90.00
_cell.angle_beta   90.00
_cell.angle_gamma   90.00
#
_symmetry.space_group_name_H-M   'P 1'
#
loop_
_entity.id
_entity.type
_entity.pdbx_description
1 polymer ?
#
loop_
_entity_poly.entity_id
_entity_poly.type
_entity_poly.pdbx_seq_one_letter_code
_entity_poly.pdbx_strand_id
1 'polypeptide(L)'
;MYDEIVKYPDVFLRHKSKEVDFPLDDKTERLIKWMTKQMYNNHGIGLAAIQVGYERRIFVMDCTRAGESPEIFINPVIVGHSDESLTDFEGCLSAPGKRGEVRRYLRIILKYQDEKGEEQTKTFYNLAARCVQHEMDHLDGKLCIDYEKGEYSRDKHKSQTMVESDFRAKSDT
;
A
#
# COMPACT_ATOMS: atom_id res chain seq x y z
N MET A 1 -1.78 -21.71 -1.70
CA MET A 1 -2.53 -20.73 -0.90
C MET A 1 -1.92 -20.76 0.47
N TYR A 2 -1.42 -19.66 0.95
CA TYR A 2 -0.99 -19.59 2.35
C TYR A 2 -2.23 -19.40 3.22
N ASP A 3 -2.40 -20.19 4.24
CA ASP A 3 -3.51 -20.05 5.19
C ASP A 3 -3.21 -19.00 6.26
N GLU A 4 -1.98 -18.49 6.27
CA GLU A 4 -1.46 -17.48 7.20
C GLU A 4 -0.68 -16.38 6.48
N ILE A 5 -0.43 -15.28 7.21
CA ILE A 5 0.42 -14.19 6.70
C ILE A 5 1.86 -14.69 6.56
N VAL A 6 2.44 -14.51 5.37
CA VAL A 6 3.85 -14.83 5.06
C VAL A 6 4.77 -13.98 5.93
N LYS A 7 5.76 -14.59 6.57
CA LYS A 7 6.67 -13.93 7.51
C LYS A 7 8.08 -13.79 6.96
N TYR A 8 8.72 -12.67 7.25
CA TYR A 8 10.14 -12.48 7.05
C TYR A 8 10.92 -13.59 7.82
N PRO A 9 11.95 -14.21 7.22
CA PRO A 9 12.66 -13.82 6.00
C PRO A 9 12.21 -14.54 4.71
N ASP A 10 10.95 -14.97 4.58
CA ASP A 10 10.49 -15.64 3.38
C ASP A 10 10.76 -14.78 2.13
N VAL A 11 11.43 -15.39 1.14
CA VAL A 11 11.84 -14.72 -0.11
C VAL A 11 10.65 -14.30 -0.97
N PHE A 12 9.48 -14.91 -0.79
CA PHE A 12 8.26 -14.55 -1.49
C PHE A 12 7.87 -13.07 -1.27
N LEU A 13 8.16 -12.54 -0.07
CA LEU A 13 7.93 -11.12 0.25
C LEU A 13 8.78 -10.15 -0.58
N ARG A 14 9.77 -10.66 -1.33
CA ARG A 14 10.67 -9.87 -2.19
C ARG A 14 10.22 -9.81 -3.65
N HIS A 15 9.19 -10.57 -3.99
CA HIS A 15 8.65 -10.53 -5.34
C HIS A 15 7.89 -9.24 -5.60
N LYS A 16 7.98 -8.76 -6.85
CA LYS A 16 7.19 -7.64 -7.32
C LYS A 16 5.81 -8.13 -7.75
N SER A 17 4.78 -7.50 -7.23
CA SER A 17 3.39 -7.82 -7.56
C SER A 17 3.05 -7.39 -8.99
N LYS A 18 2.24 -8.20 -9.67
CA LYS A 18 1.78 -8.01 -11.05
C LYS A 18 0.44 -7.30 -11.06
N GLU A 19 0.21 -6.52 -12.09
CA GLU A 19 -1.10 -5.90 -12.33
C GLU A 19 -2.20 -6.95 -12.46
N VAL A 20 -3.41 -6.53 -12.13
CA VAL A 20 -4.62 -7.34 -12.17
C VAL A 20 -5.46 -6.89 -13.36
N ASP A 21 -5.89 -7.85 -14.16
CA ASP A 21 -6.81 -7.62 -15.27
C ASP A 21 -8.26 -7.52 -14.80
N PHE A 22 -9.10 -6.87 -15.58
CA PHE A 22 -10.54 -6.76 -15.36
C PHE A 22 -11.35 -7.38 -16.50
N PRO A 23 -12.56 -7.89 -16.21
CA PRO A 23 -13.21 -7.97 -14.88
C PRO A 23 -12.46 -8.90 -13.93
N LEU A 24 -12.64 -8.68 -12.62
CA LEU A 24 -12.02 -9.55 -11.60
C LEU A 24 -12.56 -10.97 -11.75
N ASP A 25 -11.66 -11.96 -11.65
CA ASP A 25 -12.05 -13.36 -11.54
C ASP A 25 -12.54 -13.69 -10.10
N ASP A 26 -13.36 -14.72 -9.96
CA ASP A 26 -13.88 -15.18 -8.67
C ASP A 26 -12.77 -15.47 -7.63
N LYS A 27 -11.58 -15.85 -8.10
CA LYS A 27 -10.43 -16.12 -7.23
C LYS A 27 -9.90 -14.82 -6.62
N THR A 28 -9.85 -13.75 -7.40
CA THR A 28 -9.41 -12.43 -6.93
C THR A 28 -10.43 -11.82 -5.96
N GLU A 29 -11.73 -11.95 -6.25
CA GLU A 29 -12.77 -11.47 -5.33
C GLU A 29 -12.72 -12.20 -3.98
N ARG A 30 -12.55 -13.53 -4.00
CA ARG A 30 -12.37 -14.30 -2.76
C ARG A 30 -11.10 -13.93 -2.02
N LEU A 31 -10.01 -13.64 -2.74
CA LEU A 31 -8.76 -13.18 -2.15
C LEU A 31 -8.95 -11.86 -1.41
N ILE A 32 -9.59 -10.86 -2.01
CA ILE A 32 -9.84 -9.55 -1.39
C ILE A 32 -10.63 -9.71 -0.09
N LYS A 33 -11.71 -10.49 -0.11
CA LYS A 33 -12.53 -10.77 1.09
C LYS A 33 -11.71 -11.45 2.19
N TRP A 34 -10.86 -12.41 1.79
CA TRP A 34 -10.00 -13.11 2.74
C TRP A 34 -8.90 -12.21 3.31
N MET A 35 -8.26 -11.38 2.47
CA MET A 35 -7.27 -10.38 2.91
C MET A 35 -7.86 -9.42 3.95
N THR A 36 -9.04 -8.89 3.69
CA THR A 36 -9.75 -8.00 4.61
C THR A 36 -9.96 -8.66 5.97
N LYS A 37 -10.43 -9.92 5.97
CA LYS A 37 -10.59 -10.69 7.19
C LYS A 37 -9.27 -10.93 7.92
N GLN A 38 -8.20 -11.26 7.20
CA GLN A 38 -6.87 -11.47 7.79
C GLN A 38 -6.29 -10.18 8.38
N MET A 39 -6.47 -9.06 7.70
CA MET A 39 -6.07 -7.74 8.22
C MET A 39 -6.69 -7.49 9.60
N TYR A 40 -8.00 -7.63 9.72
CA TYR A 40 -8.70 -7.42 11.00
C TYR A 40 -8.34 -8.45 12.07
N ASN A 41 -8.28 -9.72 11.73
CA ASN A 41 -7.92 -10.80 12.66
C ASN A 41 -6.53 -10.60 13.28
N ASN A 42 -5.62 -9.95 12.55
CA ASN A 42 -4.26 -9.66 13.02
C ASN A 42 -4.09 -8.23 13.53
N HIS A 43 -5.18 -7.50 13.77
CA HIS A 43 -5.17 -6.11 14.25
C HIS A 43 -4.35 -5.14 13.37
N GLY A 44 -4.26 -5.44 12.06
CA GLY A 44 -3.61 -4.59 11.07
C GLY A 44 -4.50 -3.47 10.58
N ILE A 45 -3.89 -2.43 10.03
CA ILE A 45 -4.58 -1.31 9.36
C ILE A 45 -4.37 -1.34 7.84
N GLY A 46 -3.52 -2.24 7.34
CA GLY A 46 -3.26 -2.51 5.94
C GLY A 46 -2.74 -3.93 5.74
N LEU A 47 -2.93 -4.48 4.54
CA LEU A 47 -2.43 -5.78 4.13
C LEU A 47 -2.35 -5.88 2.61
N ALA A 48 -1.17 -6.20 2.08
CA ALA A 48 -0.93 -6.41 0.65
C ALA A 48 -1.05 -7.89 0.27
N ALA A 49 -1.46 -8.17 -0.98
CA ALA A 49 -1.67 -9.53 -1.47
C ALA A 49 -0.41 -10.40 -1.41
N ILE A 50 0.78 -9.80 -1.59
CA ILE A 50 2.05 -10.51 -1.48
C ILE A 50 2.27 -11.09 -0.07
N GLN A 51 1.78 -10.44 0.98
CA GLN A 51 1.89 -10.90 2.36
C GLN A 51 1.02 -12.13 2.65
N VAL A 52 0.15 -12.48 1.73
CA VAL A 52 -0.72 -13.66 1.82
C VAL A 52 -0.49 -14.65 0.67
N GLY A 53 0.66 -14.54 0.00
CA GLY A 53 1.13 -15.50 -0.98
C GLY A 53 0.62 -15.30 -2.41
N TYR A 54 0.18 -14.07 -2.76
CA TYR A 54 -0.29 -13.75 -4.10
C TYR A 54 0.48 -12.57 -4.70
N GLU A 55 1.08 -12.78 -5.88
CA GLU A 55 1.76 -11.73 -6.66
C GLU A 55 0.76 -10.84 -7.42
N ARG A 56 -0.24 -10.32 -6.73
CA ARG A 56 -1.25 -9.42 -7.31
C ARG A 56 -1.07 -8.01 -6.76
N ARG A 57 -1.20 -7.01 -7.62
CA ARG A 57 -1.04 -5.61 -7.25
C ARG A 57 -2.31 -5.09 -6.56
N ILE A 58 -2.59 -5.64 -5.36
CA ILE A 58 -3.75 -5.34 -4.52
C ILE A 58 -3.30 -5.15 -3.08
N PHE A 59 -3.86 -4.15 -2.41
CA PHE A 59 -3.85 -4.07 -0.95
C PHE A 59 -5.21 -3.63 -0.41
N VAL A 60 -5.47 -3.96 0.84
CA VAL A 60 -6.63 -3.51 1.61
C VAL A 60 -6.17 -2.64 2.77
N MET A 61 -6.97 -1.66 3.17
CA MET A 61 -6.63 -0.73 4.24
C MET A 61 -7.88 -0.29 5.00
N ASP A 62 -7.75 -0.16 6.33
CA ASP A 62 -8.72 0.55 7.18
C ASP A 62 -7.98 1.29 8.30
N CYS A 63 -7.79 2.59 8.11
CA CYS A 63 -7.16 3.47 9.10
C CYS A 63 -8.14 4.03 10.13
N THR A 64 -9.44 3.74 10.03
CA THR A 64 -10.44 4.20 11.01
C THR A 64 -10.33 3.43 12.32
N ARG A 65 -9.73 2.24 12.29
CA ARG A 65 -9.65 1.28 13.40
C ARG A 65 -11.01 0.82 13.95
N ALA A 66 -12.09 1.22 13.30
CA ALA A 66 -13.44 0.79 13.65
C ALA A 66 -13.75 -0.62 13.12
N GLY A 67 -12.98 -1.12 12.14
CA GLY A 67 -13.18 -2.43 11.54
C GLY A 67 -14.40 -2.51 10.63
N GLU A 68 -14.90 -1.37 10.17
CA GLU A 68 -16.20 -1.28 9.48
C GLU A 68 -16.11 -0.69 8.06
N SER A 69 -14.95 -0.18 7.67
CA SER A 69 -14.79 0.55 6.40
C SER A 69 -13.50 0.17 5.66
N PRO A 70 -13.32 -1.10 5.25
CA PRO A 70 -12.15 -1.49 4.49
C PRO A 70 -12.18 -0.83 3.10
N GLU A 71 -11.07 -0.25 2.70
CA GLU A 71 -10.86 0.26 1.35
C GLU A 71 -9.98 -0.72 0.57
N ILE A 72 -10.32 -0.95 -0.69
CA ILE A 72 -9.62 -1.88 -1.60
C ILE A 72 -8.94 -1.08 -2.69
N PHE A 73 -7.67 -1.38 -2.94
CA PHE A 73 -6.85 -0.68 -3.92
C PHE A 73 -6.24 -1.69 -4.88
N ILE A 74 -6.64 -1.60 -6.16
CA ILE A 74 -6.18 -2.49 -7.23
C ILE A 74 -5.37 -1.66 -8.22
N ASN A 75 -4.21 -2.18 -8.64
CA ASN A 75 -3.26 -1.52 -9.53
C ASN A 75 -2.91 -0.08 -9.09
N PRO A 76 -2.60 0.14 -7.79
CA PRO A 76 -2.36 1.48 -7.28
C PRO A 76 -1.04 2.07 -7.78
N VAL A 77 -1.08 3.38 -8.04
CA VAL A 77 0.08 4.19 -8.41
C VAL A 77 0.05 5.51 -7.65
N ILE A 78 1.14 5.88 -6.97
CA ILE A 78 1.28 7.21 -6.38
C ILE A 78 1.60 8.19 -7.51
N VAL A 79 0.71 9.17 -7.73
CA VAL A 79 0.83 10.17 -8.80
C VAL A 79 1.23 11.55 -8.29
N GLY A 80 1.27 11.74 -6.97
CA GLY A 80 1.71 13.00 -6.36
C GLY A 80 1.98 12.85 -4.86
N HIS A 81 2.75 13.76 -4.30
CA HIS A 81 3.05 13.83 -2.87
C HIS A 81 3.35 15.26 -2.43
N SER A 82 3.33 15.54 -1.11
CA SER A 82 3.83 16.78 -0.52
C SER A 82 5.36 16.76 -0.44
N ASP A 83 5.98 17.93 -0.28
CA ASP A 83 7.38 18.03 0.10
C ASP A 83 7.59 17.71 1.59
N GLU A 84 6.56 17.91 2.39
CA GLU A 84 6.55 17.61 3.82
C GLU A 84 6.55 16.10 4.07
N SER A 85 7.36 15.68 5.01
CA SER A 85 7.55 14.28 5.37
C SER A 85 7.83 14.11 6.86
N LEU A 86 7.57 12.92 7.39
CA LEU A 86 7.80 12.56 8.77
C LEU A 86 8.52 11.21 8.86
N THR A 87 9.60 11.16 9.63
CA THR A 87 10.25 9.91 10.02
C THR A 87 9.56 9.35 11.25
N ASP A 88 9.13 8.10 11.19
CA ASP A 88 8.48 7.42 12.31
C ASP A 88 8.72 5.91 12.23
N PHE A 89 8.45 5.19 13.32
CA PHE A 89 8.58 3.76 13.40
C PHE A 89 7.35 3.04 12.83
N GLU A 90 7.59 2.08 11.94
CA GLU A 90 6.56 1.20 11.38
C GLU A 90 6.76 -0.23 11.85
N GLY A 91 5.66 -0.87 12.24
CA GLY A 91 5.56 -2.32 12.36
C GLY A 91 4.98 -2.93 11.10
N CYS A 92 5.15 -4.24 10.93
CA CYS A 92 4.60 -4.98 9.80
C CYS A 92 4.11 -6.35 10.25
N LEU A 93 2.93 -6.77 9.78
CA LEU A 93 2.39 -8.10 10.07
C LEU A 93 3.29 -9.23 9.55
N SER A 94 4.07 -8.96 8.50
CA SER A 94 5.07 -9.90 7.96
C SER A 94 6.42 -9.87 8.68
N ALA A 95 6.65 -8.93 9.60
CA ALA A 95 7.89 -8.82 10.36
C ALA A 95 7.60 -8.64 11.87
N PRO A 96 6.98 -9.64 12.53
CA PRO A 96 6.57 -9.53 13.92
C PRO A 96 7.77 -9.26 14.83
N GLY A 97 7.59 -8.33 15.79
CA GLY A 97 8.63 -7.94 16.74
C GLY A 97 9.74 -7.05 16.16
N LYS A 98 9.70 -6.75 14.86
CA LYS A 98 10.65 -5.83 14.21
C LYS A 98 9.97 -4.51 13.89
N ARG A 99 10.76 -3.43 13.89
CA ARG A 99 10.32 -2.09 13.49
C ARG A 99 11.35 -1.48 12.54
N GLY A 100 10.85 -0.75 11.53
CA GLY A 100 11.67 0.08 10.65
C GLY A 100 11.45 1.55 10.96
N GLU A 101 12.50 2.35 10.95
CA GLU A 101 12.40 3.81 11.03
C GLU A 101 12.37 4.37 9.60
N VAL A 102 11.18 4.80 9.15
CA VAL A 102 10.94 5.13 7.75
C VAL A 102 10.43 6.55 7.60
N ARG A 103 11.03 7.28 6.66
CA ARG A 103 10.57 8.60 6.25
C ARG A 103 9.48 8.47 5.20
N ARG A 104 8.30 9.07 5.45
CA ARG A 104 7.14 9.05 4.55
C ARG A 104 6.64 10.46 4.28
N TYR A 105 6.14 10.68 3.08
CA TYR A 105 5.42 11.92 2.77
C TYR A 105 4.14 12.01 3.59
N LEU A 106 3.83 13.22 4.11
CA LEU A 106 2.65 13.46 4.93
C LEU A 106 1.35 13.48 4.10
N ARG A 107 1.44 13.76 2.81
CA ARG A 107 0.32 13.72 1.87
C ARG A 107 0.76 13.00 0.60
N ILE A 108 -0.11 12.13 0.10
CA ILE A 108 0.07 11.47 -1.19
C ILE A 108 -1.24 11.51 -1.99
N ILE A 109 -1.12 11.46 -3.30
CA ILE A 109 -2.23 11.31 -4.23
C ILE A 109 -2.07 9.95 -4.89
N LEU A 110 -3.07 9.10 -4.72
CA LEU A 110 -3.09 7.74 -5.22
C LEU A 110 -4.13 7.62 -6.33
N LYS A 111 -3.70 7.08 -7.47
CA LYS A 111 -4.55 6.62 -8.55
C LYS A 111 -4.64 5.10 -8.45
N TYR A 112 -5.85 4.53 -8.55
CA TYR A 112 -6.08 3.09 -8.43
C TYR A 112 -7.37 2.69 -9.14
N GLN A 113 -7.61 1.40 -9.26
CA GLN A 113 -8.89 0.86 -9.72
C GLN A 113 -9.66 0.27 -8.54
N ASP A 114 -10.97 0.48 -8.51
CA ASP A 114 -11.86 -0.18 -7.57
C ASP A 114 -12.19 -1.62 -8.02
N GLU A 115 -13.04 -2.32 -7.27
CA GLU A 115 -13.42 -3.71 -7.57
C GLU A 115 -14.20 -3.87 -8.89
N LYS A 116 -14.74 -2.77 -9.46
CA LYS A 116 -15.41 -2.75 -10.77
C LYS A 116 -14.46 -2.45 -11.93
N GLY A 117 -13.20 -2.11 -11.61
CA GLY A 117 -12.21 -1.67 -12.58
C GLY A 117 -12.30 -0.18 -12.91
N GLU A 118 -13.15 0.57 -12.20
CA GLU A 118 -13.28 2.01 -12.39
C GLU A 118 -12.08 2.73 -11.79
N GLU A 119 -11.50 3.65 -12.56
CA GLU A 119 -10.35 4.43 -12.14
C GLU A 119 -10.75 5.47 -11.09
N GLN A 120 -10.05 5.48 -9.98
CA GLN A 120 -10.26 6.38 -8.86
C GLN A 120 -8.97 7.16 -8.58
N THR A 121 -9.13 8.39 -8.08
CA THR A 121 -8.01 9.20 -7.56
C THR A 121 -8.38 9.72 -6.19
N LYS A 122 -7.54 9.48 -5.18
CA LYS A 122 -7.80 9.89 -3.81
C LYS A 122 -6.54 10.45 -3.16
N THR A 123 -6.73 11.50 -2.35
CA THR A 123 -5.66 12.09 -1.54
C THR A 123 -5.72 11.53 -0.12
N PHE A 124 -4.56 11.13 0.39
CA PHE A 124 -4.38 10.61 1.74
C PHE A 124 -3.44 11.49 2.55
N TYR A 125 -3.65 11.56 3.86
CA TYR A 125 -2.90 12.40 4.78
C TYR A 125 -2.41 11.61 6.00
N ASN A 126 -1.31 12.02 6.58
CA ASN A 126 -0.78 11.54 7.85
C ASN A 126 -0.69 10.00 7.94
N LEU A 127 -1.40 9.37 8.89
CA LEU A 127 -1.38 7.92 9.08
C LEU A 127 -1.86 7.17 7.85
N ALA A 128 -2.93 7.63 7.18
CA ALA A 128 -3.43 6.99 5.97
C ALA A 128 -2.43 7.10 4.81
N ALA A 129 -1.76 8.24 4.63
CA ALA A 129 -0.69 8.40 3.66
C ALA A 129 0.50 7.48 3.96
N ARG A 130 0.88 7.32 5.22
CA ARG A 130 1.93 6.39 5.67
C ARG A 130 1.55 4.94 5.36
N CYS A 131 0.32 4.54 5.71
CA CYS A 131 -0.17 3.18 5.46
C CYS A 131 -0.14 2.85 3.95
N VAL A 132 -0.69 3.72 3.10
CA VAL A 132 -0.64 3.52 1.63
C VAL A 132 0.79 3.34 1.15
N GLN A 133 1.75 4.18 1.58
CA GLN A 133 3.16 4.06 1.18
C GLN A 133 3.79 2.74 1.67
N HIS A 134 3.41 2.28 2.86
CA HIS A 134 3.85 1.00 3.41
C HIS A 134 3.32 -0.18 2.57
N GLU A 135 2.03 -0.19 2.23
CA GLU A 135 1.45 -1.25 1.40
C GLU A 135 1.99 -1.24 -0.04
N MET A 136 2.24 -0.04 -0.59
CA MET A 136 2.88 0.09 -1.90
C MET A 136 4.30 -0.50 -1.92
N ASP A 137 5.05 -0.38 -0.83
CA ASP A 137 6.37 -1.01 -0.71
C ASP A 137 6.27 -2.53 -0.79
N HIS A 138 5.29 -3.13 -0.11
CA HIS A 138 5.04 -4.57 -0.22
C HIS A 138 4.78 -5.01 -1.67
N LEU A 139 4.01 -4.23 -2.44
CA LEU A 139 3.77 -4.53 -3.85
C LEU A 139 5.04 -4.47 -4.72
N ASP A 140 6.07 -3.77 -4.25
CA ASP A 140 7.36 -3.64 -4.91
C ASP A 140 8.47 -4.51 -4.26
N GLY A 141 8.09 -5.46 -3.37
CA GLY A 141 8.99 -6.42 -2.71
C GLY A 141 9.85 -5.82 -1.60
N LYS A 142 9.42 -4.72 -0.99
CA LYS A 142 10.12 -4.04 0.10
C LYS A 142 9.38 -4.20 1.43
N LEU A 143 10.15 -4.18 2.52
CA LEU A 143 9.65 -4.18 3.89
C LEU A 143 10.13 -2.91 4.61
N CYS A 144 9.36 -2.46 5.60
CA CYS A 144 9.77 -1.28 6.40
C CYS A 144 11.10 -1.46 7.12
N ILE A 145 11.53 -2.68 7.37
CA ILE A 145 12.82 -3.03 8.00
C ILE A 145 14.02 -2.94 7.05
N ASP A 146 13.79 -2.66 5.77
CA ASP A 146 14.86 -2.57 4.75
C ASP A 146 15.44 -1.15 4.65
N TYR A 147 14.78 -0.16 5.26
CA TYR A 147 15.20 1.23 5.18
C TYR A 147 16.30 1.53 6.19
N GLU A 148 17.31 2.24 5.74
CA GLU A 148 18.27 2.88 6.61
C GLU A 148 17.61 4.10 7.28
N LYS A 149 18.12 4.50 8.46
CA LYS A 149 17.58 5.61 9.24
C LYS A 149 17.44 6.89 8.41
N GLY A 150 16.22 7.37 8.26
CA GLY A 150 15.90 8.59 7.52
C GLY A 150 15.80 8.44 5.99
N GLU A 151 15.93 7.24 5.45
CA GLU A 151 15.75 6.99 4.01
C GLU A 151 14.29 7.15 3.60
N TYR A 152 14.08 7.78 2.44
CA TYR A 152 12.74 7.85 1.82
C TYR A 152 12.35 6.53 1.17
N SER A 153 11.09 6.18 1.30
CA SER A 153 10.56 4.94 0.75
C SER A 153 10.67 4.80 -0.77
N ARG A 154 10.86 5.90 -1.52
CA ARG A 154 10.74 5.90 -2.98
C ARG A 154 11.82 6.64 -3.76
N ASP A 155 12.93 7.01 -3.13
CA ASP A 155 14.00 7.77 -3.78
C ASP A 155 14.67 7.07 -4.98
N LYS A 156 14.38 5.78 -5.22
CA LYS A 156 14.95 5.02 -6.35
C LYS A 156 14.08 4.95 -7.61
N HIS A 157 12.84 5.44 -7.58
CA HIS A 157 11.98 5.52 -8.76
C HIS A 157 11.74 6.98 -9.16
N LYS A 158 12.60 7.53 -10.00
CA LYS A 158 12.31 8.72 -10.82
C LYS A 158 11.25 8.37 -11.88
N SER A 159 10.03 8.08 -11.45
CA SER A 159 8.87 8.13 -12.33
C SER A 159 8.18 9.47 -12.07
N GLN A 160 7.88 10.19 -13.12
CA GLN A 160 7.22 11.49 -13.20
C GLN A 160 6.09 11.65 -12.16
N THR A 161 6.46 11.93 -10.91
CA THR A 161 5.52 12.33 -9.87
C THR A 161 5.17 13.79 -10.13
N MET A 162 3.91 14.05 -10.44
CA MET A 162 3.40 15.42 -10.58
C MET A 162 3.54 16.14 -9.22
N VAL A 163 4.15 17.30 -9.22
CA VAL A 163 4.26 18.17 -8.04
C VAL A 163 2.94 18.97 -7.89
N GLU A 164 2.66 19.47 -6.72
CA GLU A 164 1.41 20.16 -6.36
C GLU A 164 1.04 21.34 -7.31
N SER A 165 2.06 22.01 -7.88
CA SER A 165 1.89 23.07 -8.86
C SER A 165 1.16 22.62 -10.13
N ASP A 166 1.29 21.35 -10.52
CA ASP A 166 0.70 20.81 -11.74
C ASP A 166 -0.79 20.47 -11.57
N PHE A 167 -1.23 20.31 -10.32
CA PHE A 167 -2.63 20.01 -10.00
C PHE A 167 -3.49 21.27 -9.92
N ARG A 168 -2.93 22.42 -9.46
CA ARG A 168 -3.68 23.70 -9.40
C ARG A 168 -4.01 24.25 -10.79
N ALA A 169 -3.18 23.98 -11.78
CA ALA A 169 -3.39 24.48 -13.16
C ALA A 169 -4.54 23.78 -13.90
N LYS A 170 -5.05 22.63 -13.41
CA LYS A 170 -6.15 21.86 -14.05
C LYS A 170 -7.51 22.01 -13.37
N SER A 171 -7.58 22.67 -12.21
CA SER A 171 -8.85 22.93 -11.50
C SER A 171 -9.49 24.28 -11.85
N ASP A 172 -8.81 25.14 -12.61
CA ASP A 172 -9.28 26.48 -13.01
C ASP A 172 -9.66 26.57 -14.51
N THR A 173 -9.88 25.42 -15.17
CA THR A 173 -10.45 25.31 -16.53
C THR A 173 -11.66 24.39 -16.49
#